data_bf0fee47d2f3d282a2c31460e65a1d3b
#
_entry.id   bf0fee47d2f3d282a2c31460e65a1d3b
#
_cell.length_a   1.000
_cell.length_b   1.000
_cell.length_c   1.000
_cell.angle_alpha   90.00
_cell.angle_beta   90.00
_cell.angle_gamma   90.00
#
_symmetry.space_group_name_H-M   'P 1'
#
loop_
_entity.id
_entity.type
_entity.pdbx_description
1 polymer ?
#
loop_
_entity_poly.entity_id
_entity_poly.type
_entity_poly.pdbx_seq_one_letter_code
_entity_poly.pdbx_strand_id
1 'polypeptide(L)'
;MLKQGNGVELLKELESNSIDLIITDPPYKTTKRGNSGGTGGMLKEDNFIKGNGGFANNDVKFSEWLPLCYNALRDGGHFYVMTNNKCLKEMLNELEKAKFNVFKTLIWAKDNCITNMYYMDSHEYIIFAYKGKANKINNCGTRSVLNIPNCKNKLHPSEKPIELMKILIENSSKENDVVLDPFMGSGSTGVACLKSNRNFIGFEIDENYYKIATDRFSSEKVVVKEITYRDTNATNNELTLF
;
A
#
# COMPACT_ATOMS: atom_id res chain seq x y z
N MET A 1 0.53 -12.28 -7.85
CA MET A 1 1.84 -12.84 -7.44
C MET A 1 2.32 -12.15 -6.20
N LEU A 2 2.84 -12.91 -5.23
CA LEU A 2 3.50 -12.37 -4.03
C LEU A 2 5.00 -12.68 -4.09
N LYS A 3 5.83 -11.72 -3.68
CA LYS A 3 7.29 -11.90 -3.67
C LYS A 3 7.85 -11.37 -2.34
N GLN A 4 8.62 -12.23 -1.64
CA GLN A 4 9.34 -11.81 -0.45
C GLN A 4 10.61 -11.06 -0.86
N GLY A 5 10.83 -9.87 -0.28
CA GLY A 5 12.04 -9.09 -0.53
C GLY A 5 11.86 -7.59 -0.34
N ASN A 6 12.95 -6.88 -0.58
CA ASN A 6 12.95 -5.42 -0.50
C ASN A 6 12.12 -4.83 -1.66
N GLY A 7 11.03 -4.13 -1.34
CA GLY A 7 10.11 -3.55 -2.32
C GLY A 7 10.80 -2.60 -3.32
N VAL A 8 11.83 -1.85 -2.88
CA VAL A 8 12.58 -0.95 -3.77
C VAL A 8 13.38 -1.73 -4.81
N GLU A 9 14.02 -2.82 -4.41
CA GLU A 9 14.78 -3.65 -5.35
C GLU A 9 13.85 -4.39 -6.32
N LEU A 10 12.75 -4.94 -5.80
CA LEU A 10 11.76 -5.65 -6.62
C LEU A 10 11.03 -4.73 -7.60
N LEU A 11 10.83 -3.45 -7.26
CA LEU A 11 10.28 -2.46 -8.18
C LEU A 11 11.17 -2.23 -9.42
N LYS A 12 12.49 -2.37 -9.29
CA LYS A 12 13.43 -2.22 -10.42
C LYS A 12 13.30 -3.34 -11.46
N GLU A 13 12.77 -4.49 -11.05
CA GLU A 13 12.56 -5.65 -11.91
C GLU A 13 11.29 -5.52 -12.77
N LEU A 14 10.37 -4.63 -12.40
CA LEU A 14 9.12 -4.45 -13.15
C LEU A 14 9.35 -3.77 -14.51
N GLU A 15 8.63 -4.22 -15.51
CA GLU A 15 8.58 -3.55 -16.80
C GLU A 15 7.91 -2.18 -16.71
N SER A 16 8.37 -1.24 -17.51
CA SER A 16 7.74 0.07 -17.60
C SER A 16 6.31 -0.05 -18.13
N ASN A 17 5.37 0.68 -17.53
CA ASN A 17 3.95 0.71 -17.93
C ASN A 17 3.23 -0.65 -17.85
N SER A 18 3.72 -1.58 -17.01
CA SER A 18 3.13 -2.92 -16.83
C SER A 18 2.01 -2.98 -15.78
N ILE A 19 1.86 -1.94 -14.98
CA ILE A 19 0.92 -1.86 -13.84
C ILE A 19 -0.24 -0.92 -14.17
N ASP A 20 -1.47 -1.35 -13.91
CA ASP A 20 -2.68 -0.58 -14.15
C ASP A 20 -3.02 0.36 -13.00
N LEU A 21 -2.79 -0.07 -11.77
CA LEU A 21 -3.11 0.63 -10.54
C LEU A 21 -2.07 0.34 -9.46
N ILE A 22 -1.67 1.36 -8.71
CA ILE A 22 -0.85 1.18 -7.50
C ILE A 22 -1.64 1.67 -6.28
N ILE A 23 -1.71 0.82 -5.24
CA ILE A 23 -2.28 1.19 -3.93
C ILE A 23 -1.31 0.71 -2.87
N THR A 24 -0.83 1.62 -2.01
CA THR A 24 0.19 1.26 -1.04
C THR A 24 0.12 2.06 0.25
N ASP A 25 0.51 1.43 1.35
CA ASP A 25 0.76 2.04 2.66
C ASP A 25 2.24 1.87 3.02
N PRO A 26 3.12 2.75 2.50
CA PRO A 26 4.56 2.58 2.65
C PRO A 26 4.99 2.76 4.11
N PRO A 27 6.14 2.19 4.51
CA PRO A 27 6.74 2.48 5.80
C PRO A 27 7.07 3.98 5.89
N TYR A 28 6.63 4.64 6.97
CA TYR A 28 6.93 6.05 7.26
C TYR A 28 7.18 6.27 8.74
N LYS A 29 7.87 7.34 9.07
CA LYS A 29 8.20 7.68 10.44
C LYS A 29 6.95 7.83 11.29
N THR A 30 6.75 6.92 12.23
CA THR A 30 5.68 7.01 13.24
C THR A 30 6.16 7.80 14.45
N THR A 31 5.25 8.42 15.18
CA THR A 31 5.58 9.07 16.44
C THR A 31 5.89 8.04 17.51
N LYS A 32 7.04 8.17 18.16
CA LYS A 32 7.20 7.59 19.50
C LYS A 32 6.12 8.21 20.39
N ARG A 33 5.28 7.41 21.01
CA ARG A 33 4.47 7.87 22.13
C ARG A 33 5.43 8.33 23.24
N GLY A 34 5.26 9.56 23.69
CA GLY A 34 5.95 10.05 24.86
C GLY A 34 5.65 9.16 26.06
N ASN A 35 6.55 9.14 27.02
CA ASN A 35 6.57 8.33 28.26
C ASN A 35 5.45 8.70 29.26
N SER A 36 4.24 9.02 28.81
CA SER A 36 3.07 9.20 29.69
C SER A 36 2.37 7.85 29.81
N GLY A 37 2.63 7.18 30.92
CA GLY A 37 1.95 5.96 31.32
C GLY A 37 0.44 6.17 31.32
N GLY A 38 -0.28 5.45 30.46
CA GLY A 38 -1.74 5.51 30.40
C GLY A 38 -2.24 4.74 29.18
N THR A 39 -2.65 3.51 29.43
CA THR A 39 -3.68 2.73 28.74
C THR A 39 -4.15 3.23 27.38
N GLY A 40 -3.67 2.64 26.32
CA GLY A 40 -4.30 2.82 25.03
C GLY A 40 -3.43 2.49 23.84
N GLY A 41 -3.38 1.22 23.46
CA GLY A 41 -2.87 0.81 22.15
C GLY A 41 -1.77 -0.21 22.19
N MET A 42 -2.21 -1.31 21.97
CA MET A 42 -1.73 -2.65 21.71
C MET A 42 -0.57 -2.73 20.73
N LEU A 43 0.62 -2.29 21.11
CA LEU A 43 1.85 -2.87 20.58
C LEU A 43 2.62 -3.33 21.80
N LYS A 44 2.74 -4.64 21.98
CA LYS A 44 3.62 -5.23 23.00
C LYS A 44 5.04 -4.76 22.74
N GLU A 45 5.82 -4.52 23.81
CA GLU A 45 7.21 -4.02 23.75
C GLU A 45 8.13 -4.85 22.82
N ASP A 46 7.79 -6.11 22.59
CA ASP A 46 8.58 -7.06 21.80
C ASP A 46 8.67 -6.72 20.30
N ASN A 47 7.80 -5.85 19.79
CA ASN A 47 7.77 -5.43 18.38
C ASN A 47 8.36 -4.04 18.14
N PHE A 48 8.93 -3.40 19.19
CA PHE A 48 9.57 -2.10 19.07
C PHE A 48 11.10 -2.25 19.04
N ILE A 49 11.71 -2.09 17.89
CA ILE A 49 13.16 -1.93 17.80
C ILE A 49 13.49 -0.54 18.37
N LYS A 50 14.34 -0.51 19.41
CA LYS A 50 14.84 0.72 20.02
C LYS A 50 15.57 1.57 18.97
N GLY A 51 14.95 2.63 18.51
CA GLY A 51 15.62 3.62 17.65
C GLY A 51 14.71 4.35 16.68
N ASN A 52 13.96 3.67 15.82
CA ASN A 52 13.35 4.25 14.60
C ASN A 52 11.82 4.17 14.50
N GLY A 53 11.10 4.27 15.59
CA GLY A 53 9.63 4.46 15.51
C GLY A 53 8.80 3.22 15.23
N GLY A 54 9.27 2.03 15.58
CA GLY A 54 8.39 0.88 15.78
C GLY A 54 8.43 -0.24 14.75
N PHE A 55 9.07 -0.07 13.60
CA PHE A 55 9.25 -1.13 12.59
C PHE A 55 10.70 -1.17 12.12
N ALA A 56 11.24 -2.37 11.89
CA ALA A 56 12.64 -2.60 11.53
C ALA A 56 13.07 -2.01 10.19
N ASN A 57 12.14 -1.62 9.32
CA ASN A 57 12.40 -1.22 7.93
C ASN A 57 11.80 0.14 7.56
N ASN A 58 11.74 1.09 8.51
CA ASN A 58 11.15 2.42 8.28
C ASN A 58 12.10 3.46 7.69
N ASP A 59 13.27 3.06 7.21
CA ASP A 59 14.30 3.98 6.71
C ASP A 59 14.21 4.24 5.19
N VAL A 60 13.22 3.67 4.51
CA VAL A 60 13.03 3.83 3.06
C VAL A 60 12.57 5.25 2.75
N LYS A 61 13.37 5.99 1.97
CA LYS A 61 13.02 7.34 1.54
C LYS A 61 12.01 7.30 0.39
N PHE A 62 11.07 8.23 0.38
CA PHE A 62 10.07 8.34 -0.68
C PHE A 62 10.70 8.51 -2.07
N SER A 63 11.83 9.26 -2.15
CA SER A 63 12.59 9.47 -3.38
C SER A 63 13.21 8.20 -3.98
N GLU A 64 13.31 7.10 -3.22
CA GLU A 64 13.92 5.85 -3.69
C GLU A 64 12.93 4.98 -4.47
N TRP A 65 11.65 5.00 -4.11
CA TRP A 65 10.64 4.09 -4.68
C TRP A 65 9.55 4.79 -5.52
N LEU A 66 9.21 6.06 -5.23
CA LEU A 66 8.18 6.78 -6.01
C LEU A 66 8.51 6.88 -7.51
N PRO A 67 9.77 7.19 -7.93
CA PRO A 67 10.12 7.18 -9.35
C PRO A 67 10.00 5.81 -10.00
N LEU A 68 10.27 4.73 -9.25
CA LEU A 68 10.13 3.35 -9.73
C LEU A 68 8.64 2.98 -9.90
N CYS A 69 7.78 3.39 -8.96
CA CYS A 69 6.34 3.25 -9.10
C CYS A 69 5.81 4.02 -10.31
N TYR A 70 6.29 5.27 -10.51
CA TYR A 70 5.93 6.04 -11.69
C TYR A 70 6.32 5.36 -12.99
N ASN A 71 7.51 4.76 -13.04
CA ASN A 71 7.97 4.02 -14.23
C ASN A 71 7.11 2.77 -14.50
N ALA A 72 6.78 1.99 -13.46
CA ALA A 72 5.99 0.78 -13.59
C ALA A 72 4.52 1.06 -13.95
N LEU A 73 3.94 2.15 -13.45
CA LEU A 73 2.55 2.52 -13.70
C LEU A 73 2.36 2.92 -15.17
N ARG A 74 1.29 2.44 -15.83
CA ARG A 74 0.94 2.84 -17.19
C ARG A 74 0.43 4.28 -17.27
N ASP A 75 0.48 4.87 -18.46
CA ASP A 75 -0.14 6.18 -18.69
C ASP A 75 -1.65 6.14 -18.42
N GLY A 76 -2.16 7.17 -17.74
CA GLY A 76 -3.53 7.24 -17.26
C GLY A 76 -3.82 6.37 -16.04
N GLY A 77 -2.85 5.57 -15.58
CA GLY A 77 -2.97 4.76 -14.39
C GLY A 77 -3.08 5.62 -13.12
N HIS A 78 -3.80 5.10 -12.13
CA HIS A 78 -4.01 5.77 -10.85
C HIS A 78 -3.04 5.26 -9.79
N PHE A 79 -2.72 6.15 -8.85
CA PHE A 79 -1.83 5.89 -7.73
C PHE A 79 -2.50 6.36 -6.45
N TYR A 80 -2.63 5.46 -5.48
CA TYR A 80 -3.09 5.78 -4.13
C TYR A 80 -1.97 5.47 -3.13
N VAL A 81 -1.61 6.46 -2.33
CA VAL A 81 -0.64 6.26 -1.25
C VAL A 81 -1.21 6.76 0.07
N MET A 82 -1.14 5.90 1.08
CA MET A 82 -1.54 6.25 2.43
C MET A 82 -0.44 7.00 3.13
N THR A 83 -0.82 7.92 4.01
CA THR A 83 0.13 8.68 4.81
C THR A 83 -0.53 9.26 6.06
N ASN A 84 0.28 9.65 7.02
CA ASN A 84 -0.15 10.37 8.22
C ASN A 84 0.09 11.88 8.09
N ASN A 85 -0.44 12.65 9.04
CA ASN A 85 -0.31 14.11 9.06
C ASN A 85 1.16 14.61 9.03
N LYS A 86 2.10 13.88 9.64
CA LYS A 86 3.52 14.29 9.70
C LYS A 86 4.24 14.16 8.38
N CYS A 87 3.92 13.11 7.63
CA CYS A 87 4.57 12.82 6.37
C CYS A 87 3.82 13.40 5.16
N LEU A 88 2.60 13.94 5.35
CA LEU A 88 1.74 14.43 4.27
C LEU A 88 2.46 15.43 3.35
N LYS A 89 3.08 16.46 3.94
CA LYS A 89 3.78 17.50 3.17
C LYS A 89 4.96 16.93 2.38
N GLU A 90 5.76 16.08 3.01
CA GLU A 90 6.90 15.44 2.35
C GLU A 90 6.44 14.53 1.22
N MET A 91 5.41 13.71 1.46
CA MET A 91 4.86 12.81 0.46
C MET A 91 4.32 13.56 -0.76
N LEU A 92 3.58 14.66 -0.57
CA LEU A 92 3.08 15.50 -1.66
C LEU A 92 4.23 16.03 -2.51
N ASN A 93 5.28 16.58 -1.88
CA ASN A 93 6.44 17.11 -2.58
C ASN A 93 7.20 16.02 -3.36
N GLU A 94 7.38 14.84 -2.77
CA GLU A 94 8.10 13.74 -3.43
C GLU A 94 7.29 13.10 -4.57
N LEU A 95 5.96 13.07 -4.48
CA LEU A 95 5.08 12.68 -5.59
C LEU A 95 5.25 13.60 -6.80
N GLU A 96 5.26 14.92 -6.58
CA GLU A 96 5.47 15.90 -7.66
C GLU A 96 6.87 15.77 -8.28
N LYS A 97 7.93 15.60 -7.47
CA LYS A 97 9.29 15.33 -7.97
C LYS A 97 9.36 14.03 -8.78
N ALA A 98 8.62 13.01 -8.39
CA ALA A 98 8.49 11.75 -9.12
C ALA A 98 7.59 11.85 -10.35
N LYS A 99 7.10 13.06 -10.70
CA LYS A 99 6.26 13.39 -11.87
C LYS A 99 4.81 12.90 -11.79
N PHE A 100 4.33 12.47 -10.64
CA PHE A 100 2.91 12.19 -10.45
C PHE A 100 2.11 13.49 -10.47
N ASN A 101 0.95 13.46 -11.12
CA ASN A 101 -0.04 14.51 -11.03
C ASN A 101 -0.91 14.27 -9.79
N VAL A 102 -0.67 14.99 -8.73
CA VAL A 102 -1.48 14.91 -7.50
C VAL A 102 -2.81 15.61 -7.75
N PHE A 103 -3.91 14.90 -7.54
CA PHE A 103 -5.26 15.45 -7.77
C PHE A 103 -5.98 15.80 -6.47
N LYS A 104 -6.01 14.88 -5.50
CA LYS A 104 -6.80 15.08 -4.27
C LYS A 104 -6.28 14.21 -3.12
N THR A 105 -6.41 14.71 -1.91
CA THR A 105 -6.28 13.92 -0.70
C THR A 105 -7.65 13.44 -0.26
N LEU A 106 -7.83 12.11 -0.16
CA LEU A 106 -9.00 11.49 0.43
C LEU A 106 -8.76 11.28 1.92
N ILE A 107 -9.83 11.18 2.68
CA ILE A 107 -9.81 10.93 4.13
C ILE A 107 -10.43 9.56 4.41
N TRP A 108 -9.66 8.67 5.01
CA TRP A 108 -10.23 7.50 5.66
C TRP A 108 -10.55 7.86 7.11
N ALA A 109 -11.84 8.08 7.41
CA ALA A 109 -12.33 8.34 8.75
C ALA A 109 -12.60 7.00 9.47
N LYS A 110 -11.97 6.84 10.64
CA LYS A 110 -12.04 5.63 11.47
C LYS A 110 -13.11 5.75 12.52
N ASP A 111 -13.58 4.62 13.03
CA ASP A 111 -14.52 4.54 14.16
C ASP A 111 -13.83 4.63 15.53
N ASN A 112 -12.49 4.65 15.57
CA ASN A 112 -11.69 4.81 16.77
C ASN A 112 -10.81 6.07 16.70
N CYS A 113 -10.47 6.60 17.87
CA CYS A 113 -9.61 7.76 18.01
C CYS A 113 -8.34 7.40 18.78
N ILE A 114 -7.23 8.03 18.39
CA ILE A 114 -5.99 8.00 19.15
C ILE A 114 -5.88 9.32 19.89
N THR A 115 -5.77 9.27 21.21
CA THR A 115 -5.62 10.46 22.06
C THR A 115 -4.36 11.24 21.74
N ASN A 116 -4.49 12.56 21.67
CA ASN A 116 -3.40 13.49 21.39
C ASN A 116 -3.47 14.65 22.40
N MET A 117 -2.44 15.47 22.50
CA MET A 117 -2.42 16.66 23.35
C MET A 117 -3.43 17.73 22.88
N TYR A 118 -3.75 17.77 21.59
CA TYR A 118 -4.66 18.77 21.01
C TYR A 118 -5.93 18.11 20.49
N TYR A 119 -5.91 17.63 19.26
CA TYR A 119 -7.05 16.96 18.62
C TYR A 119 -6.79 15.46 18.54
N MET A 120 -7.82 14.66 18.73
CA MET A 120 -7.72 13.20 18.58
C MET A 120 -7.55 12.81 17.12
N ASP A 121 -6.60 11.92 16.87
CA ASP A 121 -6.37 11.36 15.53
C ASP A 121 -7.41 10.27 15.22
N SER A 122 -8.37 10.58 14.36
CA SER A 122 -9.49 9.69 13.95
C SER A 122 -9.46 9.34 12.46
N HIS A 123 -8.42 9.72 11.74
CA HIS A 123 -8.35 9.52 10.29
C HIS A 123 -6.92 9.26 9.79
N GLU A 124 -6.84 8.77 8.57
CA GLU A 124 -5.62 8.74 7.76
C GLU A 124 -5.88 9.39 6.41
N TYR A 125 -4.81 9.88 5.77
CA TYR A 125 -4.86 10.47 4.45
C TYR A 125 -4.57 9.40 3.39
N ILE A 126 -5.25 9.52 2.24
CA ILE A 126 -4.98 8.74 1.04
C ILE A 126 -4.78 9.75 -0.08
N ILE A 127 -3.56 9.91 -0.56
CA ILE A 127 -3.29 10.81 -1.67
C ILE A 127 -3.64 10.09 -2.96
N PHE A 128 -4.53 10.69 -3.75
CA PHE A 128 -4.87 10.25 -5.09
C PHE A 128 -4.08 11.02 -6.11
N ALA A 129 -3.29 10.31 -6.89
CA ALA A 129 -2.47 10.83 -7.96
C ALA A 129 -2.59 9.95 -9.22
N TYR A 130 -2.01 10.37 -10.33
CA TYR A 130 -2.04 9.64 -11.59
C TYR A 130 -0.80 9.95 -12.45
N LYS A 131 -0.53 9.08 -13.43
CA LYS A 131 0.52 9.28 -14.42
C LYS A 131 -0.07 9.81 -15.73
N GLY A 132 0.58 10.80 -16.34
CA GLY A 132 0.19 11.34 -17.64
C GLY A 132 -1.20 11.99 -17.61
N LYS A 133 -2.09 11.57 -18.53
CA LYS A 133 -3.48 12.07 -18.61
C LYS A 133 -4.40 11.15 -17.83
N ALA A 134 -5.05 11.67 -16.80
CA ALA A 134 -5.93 10.91 -15.93
C ALA A 134 -7.08 10.23 -16.68
N ASN A 135 -7.33 8.97 -16.37
CA ASN A 135 -8.60 8.31 -16.64
C ASN A 135 -9.63 8.71 -15.58
N LYS A 136 -10.91 8.65 -15.94
CA LYS A 136 -11.99 8.83 -14.94
C LYS A 136 -12.02 7.62 -14.00
N ILE A 137 -12.34 7.85 -12.73
CA ILE A 137 -12.70 6.76 -11.82
C ILE A 137 -14.04 6.15 -12.23
N ASN A 138 -14.25 4.88 -11.97
CA ASN A 138 -15.46 4.15 -12.39
C ASN A 138 -16.73 4.66 -11.69
N ASN A 139 -16.63 5.04 -10.40
CA ASN A 139 -17.76 5.62 -9.66
C ASN A 139 -17.42 7.03 -9.18
N CYS A 140 -17.75 8.05 -10.00
CA CYS A 140 -17.55 9.46 -9.65
C CYS A 140 -18.42 9.96 -8.47
N GLY A 141 -19.40 9.17 -8.02
CA GLY A 141 -20.21 9.45 -6.84
C GLY A 141 -19.52 9.09 -5.51
N THR A 142 -18.36 8.42 -5.54
CA THR A 142 -17.62 8.09 -4.33
C THR A 142 -17.16 9.35 -3.61
N ARG A 143 -17.52 9.45 -2.32
CA ARG A 143 -17.15 10.61 -1.49
C ARG A 143 -15.65 10.60 -1.19
N SER A 144 -15.07 11.79 -1.01
CA SER A 144 -13.66 11.93 -0.62
C SER A 144 -13.39 11.65 0.87
N VAL A 145 -14.43 11.54 1.69
CA VAL A 145 -14.37 11.07 3.07
C VAL A 145 -15.01 9.69 3.11
N LEU A 146 -14.19 8.68 3.40
CA LEU A 146 -14.56 7.27 3.47
C LEU A 146 -14.72 6.87 4.94
N ASN A 147 -15.94 6.69 5.40
CA ASN A 147 -16.26 6.30 6.77
C ASN A 147 -16.25 4.76 6.84
N ILE A 148 -15.11 4.18 7.13
CA ILE A 148 -14.92 2.74 7.19
C ILE A 148 -14.30 2.38 8.55
N PRO A 149 -14.94 1.49 9.33
CA PRO A 149 -14.40 1.05 10.61
C PRO A 149 -12.99 0.46 10.49
N ASN A 150 -12.19 0.66 11.52
CA ASN A 150 -10.88 0.04 11.59
C ASN A 150 -10.98 -1.49 11.78
N CYS A 151 -9.95 -2.24 11.39
CA CYS A 151 -9.90 -3.69 11.64
C CYS A 151 -9.92 -3.98 13.15
N LYS A 152 -10.82 -4.90 13.58
CA LYS A 152 -10.94 -5.27 15.00
C LYS A 152 -9.88 -6.29 15.43
N ASN A 153 -9.67 -7.34 14.64
CA ASN A 153 -8.71 -8.42 14.92
C ASN A 153 -7.58 -8.34 13.88
N LYS A 154 -6.62 -7.45 14.12
CA LYS A 154 -5.53 -7.20 13.19
C LYS A 154 -4.50 -8.32 13.20
N LEU A 155 -4.16 -8.80 12.01
CA LEU A 155 -3.03 -9.69 11.76
C LEU A 155 -1.71 -8.92 11.62
N HIS A 156 -1.81 -7.62 11.33
CA HIS A 156 -0.70 -6.68 11.24
C HIS A 156 -1.07 -5.37 11.95
N PRO A 157 -0.17 -4.71 12.69
CA PRO A 157 -0.48 -3.47 13.43
C PRO A 157 -1.08 -2.36 12.57
N SER A 158 -0.65 -2.23 11.33
CA SER A 158 -1.16 -1.25 10.35
C SER A 158 -2.13 -1.86 9.34
N GLU A 159 -2.73 -3.01 9.63
CA GLU A 159 -3.67 -3.64 8.69
C GLU A 159 -4.81 -2.70 8.30
N LYS A 160 -5.03 -2.59 6.99
CA LYS A 160 -6.09 -1.77 6.43
C LYS A 160 -7.36 -2.59 6.18
N PRO A 161 -8.56 -2.01 6.34
CA PRO A 161 -9.81 -2.69 6.01
C PRO A 161 -9.86 -3.10 4.54
N ILE A 162 -10.23 -4.36 4.29
CA ILE A 162 -10.40 -4.88 2.91
C ILE A 162 -11.42 -4.05 2.13
N GLU A 163 -12.49 -3.60 2.79
CA GLU A 163 -13.53 -2.75 2.19
C GLU A 163 -12.95 -1.42 1.68
N LEU A 164 -12.05 -0.79 2.44
CA LEU A 164 -11.35 0.43 2.01
C LEU A 164 -10.55 0.17 0.72
N MET A 165 -9.74 -0.89 0.71
CA MET A 165 -8.94 -1.24 -0.46
C MET A 165 -9.83 -1.56 -1.66
N LYS A 166 -10.93 -2.29 -1.46
CA LYS A 166 -11.87 -2.66 -2.50
C LYS A 166 -12.48 -1.44 -3.18
N ILE A 167 -12.92 -0.43 -2.42
CA ILE A 167 -13.44 0.84 -2.98
C ILE A 167 -12.41 1.51 -3.89
N LEU A 168 -11.15 1.60 -3.48
CA LEU A 168 -10.09 2.22 -4.27
C LEU A 168 -9.79 1.41 -5.54
N ILE A 169 -9.72 0.09 -5.42
CA ILE A 169 -9.48 -0.84 -6.54
C ILE A 169 -10.60 -0.74 -7.57
N GLU A 170 -11.85 -0.89 -7.14
CA GLU A 170 -13.01 -0.87 -8.04
C GLU A 170 -13.19 0.49 -8.73
N ASN A 171 -12.82 1.58 -8.06
CA ASN A 171 -12.86 2.92 -8.67
C ASN A 171 -11.80 3.14 -9.74
N SER A 172 -10.66 2.48 -9.65
CA SER A 172 -9.49 2.83 -10.46
C SER A 172 -8.94 1.71 -11.33
N SER A 173 -9.66 0.59 -11.39
CA SER A 173 -9.29 -0.56 -12.22
C SER A 173 -10.51 -1.29 -12.79
N LYS A 174 -10.26 -2.14 -13.76
CA LYS A 174 -11.22 -3.09 -14.35
C LYS A 174 -10.87 -4.50 -13.91
N GLU A 175 -11.77 -5.45 -14.14
CA GLU A 175 -11.47 -6.86 -13.95
C GLU A 175 -10.25 -7.28 -14.79
N ASN A 176 -9.41 -8.12 -14.21
CA ASN A 176 -8.14 -8.57 -14.75
C ASN A 176 -7.03 -7.50 -14.86
N ASP A 177 -7.25 -6.24 -14.46
CA ASP A 177 -6.18 -5.26 -14.34
C ASP A 177 -5.18 -5.70 -13.27
N VAL A 178 -3.93 -5.27 -13.41
CA VAL A 178 -2.83 -5.57 -12.49
C VAL A 178 -2.70 -4.46 -11.46
N VAL A 179 -2.89 -4.81 -10.20
CA VAL A 179 -2.72 -3.92 -9.05
C VAL A 179 -1.42 -4.24 -8.33
N LEU A 180 -0.61 -3.23 -8.05
CA LEU A 180 0.66 -3.35 -7.33
C LEU A 180 0.56 -2.74 -5.93
N ASP A 181 1.12 -3.45 -4.95
CA ASP A 181 1.44 -2.91 -3.63
C ASP A 181 2.88 -3.29 -3.25
N PRO A 182 3.86 -2.37 -3.38
CA PRO A 182 5.27 -2.64 -3.11
C PRO A 182 5.60 -2.79 -1.61
N PHE A 183 4.62 -2.56 -0.71
CA PHE A 183 4.75 -2.69 0.75
C PHE A 183 3.49 -3.34 1.33
N MET A 184 3.17 -4.55 0.87
CA MET A 184 1.86 -5.17 1.06
C MET A 184 1.52 -5.57 2.50
N GLY A 185 2.51 -5.65 3.41
CA GLY A 185 2.31 -6.10 4.78
C GLY A 185 1.60 -7.44 4.85
N SER A 186 0.49 -7.51 5.59
CA SER A 186 -0.36 -8.72 5.69
C SER A 186 -1.27 -8.97 4.48
N GLY A 187 -1.13 -8.22 3.37
CA GLY A 187 -1.79 -8.49 2.10
C GLY A 187 -3.22 -8.02 1.96
N SER A 188 -3.68 -7.00 2.70
CA SER A 188 -5.07 -6.51 2.62
C SER A 188 -5.44 -6.02 1.21
N THR A 189 -4.53 -5.29 0.54
CA THR A 189 -4.71 -4.85 -0.86
C THR A 189 -4.90 -6.05 -1.78
N GLY A 190 -4.10 -7.08 -1.60
CA GLY A 190 -4.16 -8.29 -2.39
C GLY A 190 -5.46 -9.07 -2.20
N VAL A 191 -5.90 -9.29 -0.96
CA VAL A 191 -7.19 -9.94 -0.67
C VAL A 191 -8.35 -9.15 -1.31
N ALA A 192 -8.31 -7.81 -1.27
CA ALA A 192 -9.31 -6.98 -1.94
C ALA A 192 -9.28 -7.15 -3.47
N CYS A 193 -8.09 -7.28 -4.08
CA CYS A 193 -7.94 -7.56 -5.51
C CYS A 193 -8.59 -8.88 -5.88
N LEU A 194 -8.33 -9.94 -5.11
CA LEU A 194 -8.92 -11.25 -5.34
C LEU A 194 -10.45 -11.19 -5.30
N LYS A 195 -11.01 -10.53 -4.27
CA LYS A 195 -12.47 -10.37 -4.11
C LYS A 195 -13.13 -9.51 -5.18
N SER A 196 -12.36 -8.80 -5.97
CA SER A 196 -12.83 -7.95 -7.07
C SER A 196 -12.34 -8.39 -8.46
N ASN A 197 -11.83 -9.60 -8.60
CA ASN A 197 -11.33 -10.16 -9.86
C ASN A 197 -10.19 -9.34 -10.51
N ARG A 198 -9.26 -8.82 -9.70
CA ARG A 198 -8.06 -8.13 -10.17
C ARG A 198 -6.84 -9.01 -9.95
N ASN A 199 -5.87 -8.90 -10.85
CA ASN A 199 -4.55 -9.48 -10.65
C ASN A 199 -3.77 -8.65 -9.62
N PHE A 200 -2.92 -9.30 -8.83
CA PHE A 200 -2.16 -8.61 -7.79
C PHE A 200 -0.68 -8.97 -7.82
N ILE A 201 0.15 -7.93 -7.67
CA ILE A 201 1.57 -8.05 -7.36
C ILE A 201 1.79 -7.38 -6.01
N GLY A 202 2.41 -8.10 -5.06
CA GLY A 202 2.72 -7.56 -3.75
C GLY A 202 4.10 -7.95 -3.29
N PHE A 203 4.81 -7.00 -2.65
CA PHE A 203 6.13 -7.21 -2.08
C PHE A 203 6.10 -7.00 -0.57
N GLU A 204 6.80 -7.86 0.17
CA GLU A 204 6.94 -7.77 1.62
C GLU A 204 8.35 -8.23 2.02
N ILE A 205 9.03 -7.43 2.81
CA ILE A 205 10.39 -7.74 3.26
C ILE A 205 10.40 -8.62 4.51
N ASP A 206 9.41 -8.48 5.40
CA ASP A 206 9.30 -9.25 6.63
C ASP A 206 8.73 -10.64 6.34
N GLU A 207 9.47 -11.68 6.72
CA GLU A 207 9.10 -13.08 6.47
C GLU A 207 7.76 -13.47 7.12
N ASN A 208 7.49 -12.97 8.35
CA ASN A 208 6.27 -13.31 9.07
C ASN A 208 5.05 -12.67 8.38
N TYR A 209 5.15 -11.40 7.99
CA TYR A 209 4.06 -10.73 7.27
C TYR A 209 3.88 -11.29 5.87
N TYR A 210 4.95 -11.64 5.18
CA TYR A 210 4.88 -12.34 3.91
C TYR A 210 4.14 -13.69 4.03
N LYS A 211 4.45 -14.47 5.07
CA LYS A 211 3.75 -15.73 5.35
C LYS A 211 2.26 -15.49 5.63
N ILE A 212 1.91 -14.52 6.48
CA ILE A 212 0.52 -14.16 6.75
C ILE A 212 -0.21 -13.79 5.45
N ALA A 213 0.40 -12.96 4.59
CA ALA A 213 -0.16 -12.59 3.30
C ALA A 213 -0.39 -13.82 2.41
N THR A 214 0.58 -14.72 2.32
CA THR A 214 0.51 -15.95 1.53
C THR A 214 -0.61 -16.88 2.03
N ASP A 215 -0.74 -17.05 3.34
CA ASP A 215 -1.79 -17.88 3.94
C ASP A 215 -3.18 -17.29 3.65
N ARG A 216 -3.34 -15.95 3.72
CA ARG A 216 -4.59 -15.26 3.36
C ARG A 216 -4.93 -15.43 1.88
N PHE A 217 -3.95 -15.37 1.01
CA PHE A 217 -4.13 -15.61 -0.42
C PHE A 217 -4.54 -17.05 -0.74
N SER A 218 -3.91 -18.03 -0.10
CA SER A 218 -4.22 -19.45 -0.31
C SER A 218 -5.63 -19.82 0.16
N SER A 219 -6.18 -19.09 1.12
CA SER A 219 -7.55 -19.30 1.60
C SER A 219 -8.61 -18.72 0.67
N GLU A 220 -8.25 -17.76 -0.18
CA GLU A 220 -9.14 -17.17 -1.19
C GLU A 220 -8.86 -17.89 -2.52
N LYS A 221 -9.79 -18.72 -3.02
CA LYS A 221 -9.63 -19.45 -4.29
C LYS A 221 -9.52 -18.50 -5.47
N VAL A 222 -8.36 -18.47 -6.15
CA VAL A 222 -8.09 -17.53 -7.24
C VAL A 222 -7.35 -18.14 -8.42
N VAL A 223 -7.71 -17.66 -9.61
CA VAL A 223 -6.97 -17.86 -10.86
C VAL A 223 -6.11 -16.61 -11.09
N VAL A 224 -4.81 -16.74 -11.02
CA VAL A 224 -3.87 -15.64 -11.28
C VAL A 224 -3.39 -15.70 -12.72
N LYS A 225 -3.41 -14.55 -13.45
CA LYS A 225 -2.76 -14.43 -14.76
C LYS A 225 -1.24 -14.37 -14.60
N GLU A 226 -0.51 -14.93 -15.57
CA GLU A 226 0.94 -14.76 -15.67
C GLU A 226 1.31 -13.29 -15.84
N ILE A 227 2.29 -12.84 -15.08
CA ILE A 227 2.82 -11.48 -15.11
C ILE A 227 4.30 -11.56 -15.46
N THR A 228 4.69 -10.87 -16.52
CA THR A 228 6.08 -10.84 -17.00
C THR A 228 6.94 -9.84 -16.23
N TYR A 229 8.11 -10.27 -15.80
CA TYR A 229 9.18 -9.46 -15.24
C TYR A 229 10.29 -9.21 -16.25
N ARG A 230 11.02 -8.10 -16.07
CA ARG A 230 12.27 -7.91 -16.81
C ARG A 230 13.28 -8.97 -16.35
N ASP A 231 13.79 -9.71 -17.29
CA ASP A 231 14.92 -10.61 -17.03
C ASP A 231 16.20 -9.76 -16.88
N THR A 232 16.54 -9.41 -15.63
CA THR A 232 17.78 -8.67 -15.35
C THR A 232 18.99 -9.57 -15.24
N ASN A 233 18.78 -10.89 -15.23
CA ASN A 233 19.83 -11.89 -15.29
C ASN A 233 19.48 -12.88 -16.39
N ALA A 234 20.12 -12.76 -17.54
CA ALA A 234 20.05 -13.74 -18.63
C ALA A 234 20.67 -15.07 -18.20
N THR A 235 20.00 -15.83 -17.35
CA THR A 235 20.19 -17.24 -17.12
C THR A 235 18.86 -17.86 -16.71
N ASN A 236 18.24 -18.49 -17.68
CA ASN A 236 17.12 -19.42 -17.63
C ASN A 236 16.60 -19.80 -16.24
N ASN A 237 15.47 -19.26 -15.85
CA ASN A 237 14.49 -19.96 -15.02
C ASN A 237 13.11 -19.36 -15.29
N GLU A 238 12.37 -19.98 -16.19
CA GLU A 238 10.92 -19.83 -16.28
C GLU A 238 10.32 -20.29 -14.93
N LEU A 239 9.86 -19.36 -14.14
CA LEU A 239 9.04 -19.65 -12.98
C LEU A 239 7.58 -19.58 -13.42
N THR A 240 7.09 -20.69 -13.95
CA THR A 240 5.65 -20.98 -14.05
C THR A 240 5.11 -21.09 -12.62
N LEU A 241 4.31 -20.14 -12.21
CA LEU A 241 3.54 -20.20 -10.96
C LEU A 241 2.09 -20.50 -11.31
N PHE A 242 1.64 -21.67 -10.87
CA PHE A 242 0.25 -22.14 -10.91
C PHE A 242 -0.62 -21.41 -9.89
#